data_5c57eab7490757d0df092267d5b90eb3
#
_entry.id   5c57eab7490757d0df092267d5b90eb3
#
_cell.length_a   1.000
_cell.length_b   1.000
_cell.length_c   1.000
_cell.angle_alpha   90.00
_cell.angle_beta   90.00
_cell.angle_gamma   90.00
#
_symmetry.space_group_name_H-M   'P 1'
#
loop_
_entity.id
_entity.type
_entity.pdbx_description
1 polymer ?
#
loop_
_entity_poly.entity_id
_entity_poly.type
_entity_poly.pdbx_seq_one_letter_code
_entity_poly.pdbx_strand_id
1 'polypeptide(L)'
;MNTAAAAPNPSALKLKHLATVLHDPVRWRILRELSKGDALPVWVLAGLARSSAPKVSKHMAVLRKAGLVAVGYGRLYKLAPGFQPEAGGARLDLGHCVLKLDTEF
;
A
#
# COMPACT_ATOMS: atom_id res chain seq x y z
N MET A 1 -22.59 -6.04 -12.45
CA MET A 1 -22.16 -5.78 -11.94
C MET A 1 -21.66 -5.52 -11.08
N ASN A 2 -21.55 -5.33 -10.58
CA ASN A 2 -20.99 -5.02 -9.82
C ASN A 2 -20.70 -4.90 -8.95
N THR A 3 -20.62 -4.80 -8.80
CA THR A 3 -20.47 -4.49 -7.97
C THR A 3 -19.89 -4.64 -7.07
N ALA A 4 -19.78 -4.96 -7.10
CA ALA A 4 -18.88 -5.22 -6.11
C ALA A 4 -18.29 -4.16 -5.38
N ALA A 5 -18.99 -3.42 -5.05
CA ALA A 5 -18.59 -2.18 -4.53
C ALA A 5 -17.99 -2.20 -3.17
N ALA A 6 -18.00 -3.31 -2.50
CA ALA A 6 -17.57 -3.33 -1.11
C ALA A 6 -16.08 -3.08 -0.93
N ALA A 7 -15.27 -3.60 -1.81
CA ALA A 7 -13.84 -3.44 -1.70
C ALA A 7 -13.32 -2.39 -2.67
N PRO A 8 -12.20 -1.74 -2.36
CA PRO A 8 -11.58 -0.87 -3.35
C PRO A 8 -11.31 -1.66 -4.62
N ASN A 9 -11.56 -1.04 -5.73
CA ASN A 9 -11.24 -1.63 -7.01
C ASN A 9 -9.93 -1.03 -7.49
N PRO A 10 -8.85 -1.80 -7.53
CA PRO A 10 -7.57 -1.27 -7.97
C PRO A 10 -7.61 -0.69 -9.37
N SER A 11 -8.37 -1.29 -10.26
CA SER A 11 -8.44 -0.80 -11.63
C SER A 11 -9.24 0.49 -11.77
N ALA A 12 -9.93 0.92 -10.71
CA ALA A 12 -10.60 2.21 -10.71
C ALA A 12 -9.62 3.37 -10.55
N LEU A 13 -8.42 3.13 -10.03
CA LEU A 13 -7.38 4.14 -9.98
C LEU A 13 -6.86 4.40 -11.38
N LYS A 14 -6.89 5.66 -11.78
CA LYS A 14 -6.28 6.02 -13.06
C LYS A 14 -4.78 5.76 -13.00
N LEU A 15 -4.24 5.24 -14.08
CA LEU A 15 -2.81 4.92 -14.13
C LEU A 15 -1.95 6.14 -13.83
N LYS A 16 -2.34 7.31 -14.31
CA LYS A 16 -1.62 8.55 -14.06
C LYS A 16 -1.52 8.83 -12.55
N HIS A 17 -2.64 8.71 -11.85
CA HIS A 17 -2.67 8.94 -10.42
C HIS A 17 -1.87 7.88 -9.66
N LEU A 18 -2.02 6.63 -10.06
CA LEU A 18 -1.26 5.54 -9.47
C LEU A 18 0.24 5.75 -9.63
N ALA A 19 0.67 6.17 -10.82
CA ALA A 19 2.08 6.43 -11.06
C ALA A 19 2.62 7.52 -10.13
N THR A 20 1.85 8.58 -9.91
CA THR A 20 2.21 9.64 -8.98
C THR A 20 2.34 9.13 -7.55
N VAL A 21 1.39 8.33 -7.10
CA VAL A 21 1.41 7.78 -5.75
C VAL A 21 2.62 6.87 -5.54
N LEU A 22 2.95 6.06 -6.53
CA LEU A 22 4.05 5.10 -6.44
C LEU A 22 5.42 5.72 -6.68
N HIS A 23 5.48 6.92 -7.22
CA HIS A 23 6.74 7.58 -7.56
C HIS A 23 7.37 8.21 -6.33
N ASP A 24 7.67 7.38 -5.34
CA ASP A 24 8.31 7.81 -4.10
C ASP A 24 8.94 6.58 -3.44
N PRO A 25 10.25 6.61 -3.17
CA PRO A 25 10.93 5.43 -2.61
C PRO A 25 10.44 5.04 -1.23
N VAL A 26 10.00 6.01 -0.43
CA VAL A 26 9.48 5.70 0.91
C VAL A 26 8.15 4.96 0.79
N ARG A 27 7.24 5.45 -0.06
CA ARG A 27 5.96 4.77 -0.28
C ARG A 27 6.16 3.37 -0.86
N TRP A 28 7.12 3.22 -1.76
CA TRP A 28 7.46 1.91 -2.32
C TRP A 28 7.91 0.94 -1.24
N ARG A 29 8.78 1.38 -0.34
CA ARG A 29 9.24 0.54 0.77
C ARG A 29 8.12 0.18 1.72
N ILE A 30 7.23 1.13 2.01
CA ILE A 30 6.07 0.88 2.86
C ILE A 30 5.21 -0.22 2.25
N LEU A 31 4.87 -0.11 0.97
CA LEU A 31 4.05 -1.11 0.31
C LEU A 31 4.72 -2.47 0.31
N ARG A 32 6.03 -2.50 0.10
CA ARG A 32 6.79 -3.74 0.15
C ARG A 32 6.71 -4.40 1.53
N GLU A 33 6.87 -3.62 2.59
CA GLU A 33 6.78 -4.18 3.94
C GLU A 33 5.38 -4.69 4.26
N LEU A 34 4.37 -3.93 3.86
CA LEU A 34 2.99 -4.34 4.10
C LEU A 34 2.59 -5.55 3.24
N SER A 35 3.25 -5.75 2.10
CA SER A 35 2.96 -6.90 1.25
C SER A 35 3.39 -8.22 1.87
N LYS A 36 4.15 -8.18 2.94
CA LYS A 36 4.53 -9.38 3.69
C LYS A 36 3.38 -9.91 4.56
N GLY A 37 2.28 -9.16 4.64
CA GLY A 37 1.07 -9.61 5.32
C GLY A 37 0.83 -9.07 6.71
N ASP A 38 1.80 -8.40 7.30
CA ASP A 38 1.67 -7.88 8.65
C ASP A 38 0.94 -6.54 8.69
N ALA A 39 0.19 -6.32 9.75
CA ALA A 39 -0.35 -5.01 10.05
C ALA A 39 0.63 -4.29 10.97
N LEU A 40 1.06 -3.09 10.60
CA LEU A 40 2.16 -2.40 11.26
C LEU A 40 1.78 -0.97 11.64
N PRO A 41 2.23 -0.50 12.83
CA PRO A 41 2.03 0.90 13.19
C PRO A 41 3.05 1.80 12.49
N VAL A 42 2.74 3.09 12.48
CA VAL A 42 3.58 4.08 11.80
C VAL A 42 5.03 4.05 12.27
N TRP A 43 5.26 3.90 13.57
CA TRP A 43 6.65 3.96 14.07
C TRP A 43 7.49 2.78 13.60
N VAL A 44 6.86 1.62 13.40
CA VAL A 44 7.58 0.47 12.82
C VAL A 44 7.85 0.73 11.34
N LEU A 45 6.84 1.21 10.62
CA LEU A 45 7.00 1.52 9.19
C LEU A 45 8.07 2.58 8.97
N ALA A 46 8.17 3.56 9.85
CA ALA A 46 9.19 4.59 9.75
C ALA A 46 10.60 3.99 9.82
N GLY A 47 10.81 3.08 10.75
CA GLY A 47 12.10 2.40 10.86
C GLY A 47 12.42 1.56 9.62
N LEU A 48 11.44 0.79 9.15
CA LEU A 48 11.61 -0.08 7.99
C LEU A 48 11.82 0.72 6.70
N ALA A 49 11.16 1.85 6.58
CA ALA A 49 11.27 2.69 5.39
C ALA A 49 12.41 3.70 5.47
N ARG A 50 13.14 3.70 6.59
CA ARG A 50 14.25 4.62 6.82
C ARG A 50 13.83 6.08 6.71
N SER A 51 12.72 6.40 7.35
CA SER A 51 12.15 7.74 7.35
C SER A 51 11.66 8.10 8.74
N SER A 52 11.17 9.32 8.92
CA SER A 52 10.63 9.74 10.20
C SER A 52 9.14 9.42 10.30
N ALA A 53 8.64 9.24 11.53
CA ALA A 53 7.23 8.98 11.74
C ALA A 53 6.32 10.08 11.16
N PRO A 54 6.62 11.38 11.32
CA PRO A 54 5.79 12.41 10.70
C PRO A 54 5.73 12.32 9.17
N LYS A 55 6.86 12.02 8.53
CA LYS A 55 6.88 11.86 7.07
C LYS A 55 6.10 10.64 6.65
N VAL A 56 6.27 9.52 7.36
CA VAL A 56 5.55 8.29 7.05
C VAL A 56 4.05 8.48 7.26
N SER A 57 3.64 9.22 8.30
CA SER A 57 2.22 9.52 8.49
C SER A 57 1.63 10.23 7.27
N LYS A 58 2.37 11.17 6.69
CA LYS A 58 1.90 11.86 5.47
C LYS A 58 1.82 10.90 4.29
N HIS A 59 2.81 10.02 4.13
CA HIS A 59 2.79 9.02 3.08
C HIS A 59 1.63 8.04 3.25
N MET A 60 1.35 7.64 4.50
CA MET A 60 0.22 6.75 4.76
C MET A 60 -1.11 7.41 4.41
N ALA A 61 -1.23 8.71 4.66
CA ALA A 61 -2.44 9.44 4.26
C ALA A 61 -2.63 9.41 2.74
N VAL A 62 -1.56 9.60 1.98
CA VAL A 62 -1.60 9.53 0.52
C VAL A 62 -2.01 8.13 0.06
N LEU A 63 -1.38 7.09 0.62
CA LEU A 63 -1.67 5.71 0.25
C LEU A 63 -3.09 5.31 0.63
N ARG A 64 -3.56 5.77 1.79
CA ARG A 64 -4.91 5.48 2.23
C ARG A 64 -5.95 6.16 1.36
N LYS A 65 -5.72 7.41 0.99
CA LYS A 65 -6.62 8.13 0.10
C LYS A 65 -6.69 7.48 -1.27
N ALA A 66 -5.58 6.92 -1.73
CA ALA A 66 -5.52 6.18 -2.99
C ALA A 66 -6.19 4.81 -2.90
N GLY A 67 -6.56 4.35 -1.70
CA GLY A 67 -7.21 3.07 -1.53
C GLY A 67 -6.26 1.87 -1.48
N LEU A 68 -4.97 2.11 -1.34
CA LEU A 68 -3.98 1.03 -1.33
C LEU A 68 -3.74 0.44 0.05
N VAL A 69 -3.94 1.24 1.09
CA VAL A 69 -3.77 0.79 2.47
C VAL A 69 -5.01 1.12 3.29
N ALA A 70 -5.17 0.40 4.38
CA ALA A 70 -6.23 0.65 5.34
C ALA A 70 -5.63 0.68 6.75
N VAL A 71 -6.27 1.39 7.65
CA VAL A 71 -5.89 1.40 9.05
C VAL A 71 -6.97 0.67 9.83
N GLY A 72 -6.54 -0.26 10.65
CA GLY A 72 -7.44 -1.05 11.46
C GLY A 72 -7.37 -0.71 12.93
N TYR A 73 -7.92 -1.59 13.72
CA TYR A 73 -7.93 -1.49 15.17
C TYR A 73 -6.51 -1.34 15.70
N GLY A 74 -6.33 -0.47 16.67
CA GLY A 74 -5.01 -0.22 17.23
C GLY A 74 -4.11 0.63 16.35
N ARG A 75 -4.67 1.26 15.33
CA ARG A 75 -3.94 2.12 14.40
C ARG A 75 -2.84 1.37 13.66
N LEU A 76 -3.12 0.13 13.31
CA LEU A 76 -2.22 -0.70 12.52
C LEU A 76 -2.59 -0.58 11.04
N TYR A 77 -1.60 -0.29 10.22
CA TYR A 77 -1.78 -0.18 8.77
C TYR A 77 -1.52 -1.50 8.10
N LYS A 78 -2.30 -1.80 7.09
CA LYS A 78 -2.11 -2.98 6.25
C LYS A 78 -2.56 -2.64 4.84
N LEU A 79 -2.26 -3.51 3.89
CA LEU A 79 -2.80 -3.35 2.55
C LEU A 79 -4.32 -3.42 2.60
N ALA A 80 -4.98 -2.63 1.75
CA ALA A 80 -6.43 -2.65 1.68
C ALA A 80 -6.92 -4.05 1.27
N PRO A 81 -8.15 -4.43 1.63
CA PRO A 81 -8.64 -5.80 1.39
C PRO A 81 -8.50 -6.28 -0.04
N GLY A 82 -8.64 -5.40 -1.01
CA GLY A 82 -8.50 -5.78 -2.42
C GLY A 82 -7.07 -6.11 -2.84
N PHE A 83 -6.10 -5.86 -1.98
CA PHE A 83 -4.68 -6.02 -2.31
C PHE A 83 -3.95 -6.95 -1.36
N GLN A 84 -4.67 -7.76 -0.59
CA GLN A 84 -4.01 -8.65 0.35
C GLN A 84 -3.06 -9.57 -0.40
N PRO A 85 -1.82 -9.71 0.09
CA PRO A 85 -0.82 -10.50 -0.60
C PRO A 85 -1.16 -11.99 -0.54
N GLU A 86 -0.78 -12.69 -1.59
CA GLU A 86 -0.79 -14.14 -1.55
C GLU A 86 0.39 -14.65 -0.74
N ALA A 87 0.33 -15.90 -0.36
CA ALA A 87 1.39 -16.50 0.44
C ALA A 87 2.75 -16.31 -0.25
N GLY A 88 3.68 -15.77 0.50
CA GLY A 88 5.04 -15.57 0.02
C GLY A 88 5.21 -14.43 -0.95
N GLY A 89 4.18 -13.63 -1.15
CA GLY A 89 4.23 -12.63 -2.22
C GLY A 89 4.81 -11.30 -1.81
N ALA A 90 5.69 -10.77 -2.63
CA ALA A 90 6.04 -9.36 -2.65
C ALA A 90 5.40 -8.72 -3.89
N ARG A 91 4.19 -9.16 -4.20
CA ARG A 91 3.47 -8.74 -5.40
C ARG A 91 2.23 -7.95 -5.01
N LEU A 92 1.94 -6.94 -5.77
CA LEU A 92 0.76 -6.12 -5.59
C LEU A 92 -0.01 -6.12 -6.91
N ASP A 93 -1.17 -6.75 -6.90
CA ASP A 93 -2.02 -6.84 -8.09
C ASP A 93 -2.99 -5.66 -8.07
N LEU A 94 -2.83 -4.76 -9.01
CA LEU A 94 -3.63 -3.55 -9.11
C LEU A 94 -4.76 -3.67 -10.14
N GLY A 95 -4.97 -4.87 -10.65
CA GLY A 95 -6.02 -5.11 -11.63
C GLY A 95 -5.56 -4.89 -13.06
N HIS A 96 -5.04 -3.71 -13.36
CA HIS A 96 -4.49 -3.40 -14.68
C HIS A 96 -2.99 -3.64 -14.77
N CYS A 97 -2.33 -3.90 -13.68
CA CYS A 97 -0.92 -4.26 -13.65
C CYS A 97 -0.58 -4.96 -12.34
N VAL A 98 0.51 -5.68 -12.35
CA VAL A 98 1.03 -6.35 -11.17
C VAL A 98 2.41 -5.80 -10.89
N LEU A 99 2.65 -5.39 -9.65
CA LEU A 99 3.94 -4.86 -9.25
C LEU A 99 4.71 -5.90 -8.45
N LYS A 100 5.98 -6.02 -8.73
CA LYS A 100 6.89 -6.82 -7.92
C LYS A 100 7.58 -5.88 -6.95
N LEU A 101 7.17 -5.89 -5.71
CA LEU A 101 7.64 -4.93 -4.71
C LEU A 101 9.04 -5.24 -4.21
N ASP A 102 9.58 -6.41 -4.50
CA ASP A 102 10.97 -6.74 -4.22
C ASP A 102 11.93 -6.13 -5.24
N THR A 103 11.40 -5.49 -6.27
CA THR A 103 12.20 -4.75 -7.23
C THR A 103 12.66 -3.44 -6.59
N GLU A 104 13.87 -3.03 -6.88
CA GLU A 104 14.36 -1.74 -6.40
C GLU A 104 13.60 -0.59 -7.06
N PHE A 105 13.38 0.44 -6.27
CA PHE A 105 12.77 1.65 -6.79
C PHE A 105 13.71 2.36 -7.77
#